data_e33d261c19787bbd80511fe939388327
#
_entry.id   e33d261c19787bbd80511fe939388327
#
_cell.length_a   1.000
_cell.length_b   1.000
_cell.length_c   1.000
_cell.angle_alpha   90.00
_cell.angle_beta   90.00
_cell.angle_gamma   90.00
#
_symmetry.space_group_name_H-M   'P 1'
#
loop_
_entity.id
_entity.type
_entity.pdbx_description
1 polymer ?
#
loop_
_entity_poly.entity_id
_entity_poly.type
_entity_poly.pdbx_seq_one_letter_code
_entity_poly.pdbx_strand_id
1 'polypeptide(L)'
;MSEFTMGQDVPKPPETQDAGVDKNRAVLNYIMNSLRATKPWTRLLSILGFIGTGLTVLLGLGIILGKDFLPVSPKAPPLIFLGIFYILTSVLYLIPSIWLSKYSSAIASFLKAGDSVQLGNAMAYQKSFWKFVGILVLVSIVFAILGIIAAILIPTFLAFRG
;
A
#
# COMPACT_ATOMS: atom_id res chain seq x y z
N MET A 1 -1.30 -25.26 -78.26
CA MET A 1 -1.34 -23.97 -77.54
C MET A 1 -1.52 -24.27 -76.05
N SER A 2 -0.47 -24.35 -75.35
CA SER A 2 -0.45 -24.62 -73.92
C SER A 2 -0.13 -23.31 -73.20
N GLU A 3 -1.13 -22.74 -72.50
CA GLU A 3 -0.96 -21.60 -71.63
C GLU A 3 -0.26 -22.03 -70.39
N PHE A 4 0.94 -21.50 -70.22
CA PHE A 4 1.80 -21.60 -69.02
C PHE A 4 1.42 -20.49 -68.04
N THR A 5 0.49 -20.80 -67.14
CA THR A 5 0.18 -19.92 -66.01
C THR A 5 1.26 -20.02 -64.96
N MET A 6 2.23 -19.11 -64.99
CA MET A 6 3.14 -18.87 -63.87
C MET A 6 2.37 -18.23 -62.74
N GLY A 7 1.89 -19.06 -61.81
CA GLY A 7 1.55 -18.59 -60.49
C GLY A 7 2.85 -18.23 -59.74
N GLN A 8 3.16 -16.96 -59.71
CA GLN A 8 4.19 -16.45 -58.83
C GLN A 8 3.67 -16.49 -57.39
N ASP A 9 4.01 -17.55 -56.66
CA ASP A 9 4.03 -17.54 -55.21
C ASP A 9 5.06 -16.52 -54.76
N VAL A 10 4.65 -15.28 -54.64
CA VAL A 10 5.45 -14.26 -53.98
C VAL A 10 5.50 -14.64 -52.48
N PRO A 11 6.63 -15.00 -51.92
CA PRO A 11 6.75 -15.24 -50.49
C PRO A 11 6.39 -13.94 -49.78
N LYS A 12 5.30 -13.98 -49.01
CA LYS A 12 4.87 -12.86 -48.17
C LYS A 12 6.00 -12.57 -47.19
N PRO A 13 6.50 -11.33 -47.11
CA PRO A 13 7.61 -11.01 -46.23
C PRO A 13 7.25 -11.35 -44.75
N PRO A 14 8.15 -11.90 -43.97
CA PRO A 14 7.93 -12.24 -42.56
C PRO A 14 7.97 -11.02 -41.63
N GLU A 15 7.36 -9.91 -42.07
CA GLU A 15 7.63 -8.59 -41.42
C GLU A 15 6.71 -8.21 -40.27
N THR A 16 5.66 -8.97 -39.94
CA THR A 16 4.72 -8.53 -38.90
C THR A 16 4.82 -9.28 -37.58
N GLN A 17 5.39 -10.48 -37.55
CA GLN A 17 5.55 -11.25 -36.31
C GLN A 17 6.77 -10.84 -35.48
N ASP A 18 7.90 -10.55 -36.10
CA ASP A 18 9.13 -10.16 -35.40
C ASP A 18 9.02 -8.78 -34.73
N ALA A 19 8.42 -7.80 -35.41
CA ALA A 19 8.22 -6.47 -34.83
C ALA A 19 7.29 -6.48 -33.59
N GLY A 20 6.32 -7.39 -33.56
CA GLY A 20 5.43 -7.59 -32.42
C GLY A 20 6.14 -8.25 -31.23
N VAL A 21 6.97 -9.25 -31.51
CA VAL A 21 7.75 -9.98 -30.51
C VAL A 21 8.81 -9.06 -29.87
N ASP A 22 9.48 -8.24 -30.67
CA ASP A 22 10.48 -7.29 -30.15
C ASP A 22 9.87 -6.19 -29.28
N LYS A 23 8.71 -5.65 -29.68
CA LYS A 23 7.97 -4.70 -28.85
C LYS A 23 7.54 -5.32 -27.52
N ASN A 24 7.02 -6.54 -27.54
CA ASN A 24 6.62 -7.24 -26.32
C ASN A 24 7.80 -7.51 -25.39
N ARG A 25 8.96 -7.89 -25.93
CA ARG A 25 10.21 -8.06 -25.17
C ARG A 25 10.70 -6.74 -24.57
N ALA A 26 10.67 -5.66 -25.34
CA ALA A 26 11.04 -4.34 -24.86
C ALA A 26 10.15 -3.86 -23.71
N VAL A 27 8.82 -4.03 -23.84
CA VAL A 27 7.86 -3.70 -22.80
C VAL A 27 8.08 -4.56 -21.56
N LEU A 28 8.30 -5.86 -21.70
CA LEU A 28 8.56 -6.77 -20.59
C LEU A 28 9.85 -6.38 -19.85
N ASN A 29 10.92 -6.07 -20.56
CA ASN A 29 12.19 -5.61 -19.98
C ASN A 29 12.02 -4.29 -19.22
N TYR A 30 11.24 -3.36 -19.75
CA TYR A 30 10.91 -2.10 -19.08
C TYR A 30 10.15 -2.35 -17.77
N ILE A 31 9.12 -3.21 -17.81
CA ILE A 31 8.34 -3.59 -16.62
C ILE A 31 9.26 -4.24 -15.57
N MET A 32 10.10 -5.19 -15.99
CA MET A 32 11.03 -5.88 -15.08
C MET A 32 12.01 -4.91 -14.41
N ASN A 33 12.54 -3.95 -15.15
CA ASN A 33 13.47 -2.94 -14.62
C ASN A 33 12.77 -2.02 -13.62
N SER A 34 11.56 -1.56 -13.93
CA SER A 34 10.73 -0.74 -13.03
C SER A 34 10.38 -1.48 -11.74
N LEU A 35 10.02 -2.76 -11.83
CA LEU A 35 9.74 -3.60 -10.67
C LEU A 35 10.99 -3.86 -9.81
N ARG A 36 12.16 -4.05 -10.43
CA ARG A 36 13.43 -4.16 -9.71
C ARG A 36 13.75 -2.91 -8.91
N ALA A 37 13.54 -1.74 -9.49
CA ALA A 37 13.75 -0.46 -8.80
C ALA A 37 12.77 -0.24 -7.64
N THR A 38 11.52 -0.65 -7.79
CA THR A 38 10.48 -0.47 -6.77
C THR A 38 10.59 -1.46 -5.60
N LYS A 39 11.08 -2.68 -5.85
CA LYS A 39 11.16 -3.77 -4.86
C LYS A 39 11.88 -3.38 -3.54
N PRO A 40 13.07 -2.74 -3.55
CA PRO A 40 13.76 -2.40 -2.29
C PRO A 40 12.98 -1.38 -1.47
N TRP A 41 12.34 -0.41 -2.10
CA TRP A 41 11.54 0.60 -1.43
C TRP A 41 10.31 0.02 -0.76
N THR A 42 9.58 -0.87 -1.43
CA THR A 42 8.40 -1.53 -0.85
C THR A 42 8.77 -2.44 0.32
N ARG A 43 9.92 -3.12 0.23
CA ARG A 43 10.44 -3.94 1.33
C ARG A 43 10.84 -3.09 2.53
N LEU A 44 11.53 -1.97 2.28
CA LEU A 44 11.90 -1.02 3.32
C LEU A 44 10.68 -0.45 4.03
N LEU A 45 9.68 0.00 3.28
CA LEU A 45 8.42 0.51 3.84
C LEU A 45 7.67 -0.55 4.66
N SER A 46 7.67 -1.81 4.20
CA SER A 46 7.08 -2.91 4.96
C SER A 46 7.79 -3.12 6.31
N ILE A 47 9.13 -3.12 6.33
CA ILE A 47 9.94 -3.26 7.55
C ILE A 47 9.68 -2.10 8.51
N LEU A 48 9.70 -0.87 8.00
CA LEU A 48 9.38 0.33 8.79
C LEU A 48 7.97 0.26 9.38
N GLY A 49 7.01 -0.23 8.62
CA GLY A 49 5.66 -0.44 9.09
C GLY A 49 5.56 -1.49 10.22
N PHE A 50 6.31 -2.59 10.15
CA PHE A 50 6.38 -3.58 11.23
C PHE A 50 7.06 -3.01 12.48
N ILE A 51 8.16 -2.25 12.31
CA ILE A 51 8.83 -1.56 13.42
C ILE A 51 7.88 -0.56 14.07
N GLY A 52 7.20 0.27 13.27
CA GLY A 52 6.21 1.23 13.73
C GLY A 52 5.08 0.56 14.52
N THR A 53 4.55 -0.57 14.01
CA THR A 53 3.55 -1.38 14.71
C THR A 53 4.08 -1.85 16.07
N GLY A 54 5.29 -2.42 16.12
CA GLY A 54 5.91 -2.89 17.36
C GLY A 54 6.09 -1.77 18.39
N LEU A 55 6.61 -0.63 17.95
CA LEU A 55 6.78 0.54 18.82
C LEU A 55 5.44 1.07 19.36
N THR A 56 4.42 1.13 18.52
CA THR A 56 3.09 1.60 18.92
C THR A 56 2.44 0.64 19.94
N VAL A 57 2.60 -0.67 19.77
CA VAL A 57 2.15 -1.67 20.76
C VAL A 57 2.90 -1.51 22.07
N LEU A 58 4.23 -1.38 22.03
CA LEU A 58 5.05 -1.19 23.22
C LEU A 58 4.66 0.08 23.97
N LEU A 59 4.41 1.18 23.26
CA LEU A 59 3.93 2.42 23.87
C LEU A 59 2.56 2.23 24.53
N GLY A 60 1.61 1.58 23.84
CA GLY A 60 0.30 1.29 24.39
C GLY A 60 0.35 0.45 25.67
N LEU A 61 1.15 -0.63 25.64
CA LEU A 61 1.37 -1.47 26.83
C LEU A 61 2.10 -0.72 27.93
N GLY A 62 3.13 0.08 27.60
CA GLY A 62 3.86 0.90 28.56
C GLY A 62 2.94 1.89 29.28
N ILE A 63 2.00 2.51 28.58
CA ILE A 63 1.01 3.42 29.20
C ILE A 63 0.06 2.64 30.12
N ILE A 64 -0.41 1.46 29.71
CA ILE A 64 -1.34 0.65 30.52
C ILE A 64 -0.65 0.14 31.80
N LEU A 65 0.56 -0.38 31.68
CA LEU A 65 1.31 -0.94 32.81
C LEU A 65 1.91 0.15 33.69
N GLY A 66 2.32 1.28 33.11
CA GLY A 66 2.93 2.40 33.82
C GLY A 66 1.94 3.44 34.36
N LYS A 67 0.63 3.21 34.25
CA LYS A 67 -0.40 4.17 34.64
C LYS A 67 -0.26 4.72 36.06
N ASP A 68 0.21 3.88 37.00
CA ASP A 68 0.34 4.23 38.41
C ASP A 68 1.60 5.06 38.70
N PHE A 69 2.56 5.10 37.78
CA PHE A 69 3.80 5.87 37.86
C PHE A 69 3.75 7.20 37.11
N LEU A 70 2.73 7.40 36.27
CA LEU A 70 2.60 8.61 35.46
C LEU A 70 1.78 9.67 36.21
N PRO A 71 2.32 10.88 36.43
CA PRO A 71 1.57 11.97 37.07
C PRO A 71 0.47 12.46 36.11
N VAL A 72 -0.76 12.07 36.35
CA VAL A 72 -1.90 12.45 35.53
C VAL A 72 -2.80 13.38 36.29
N SER A 73 -3.23 14.47 35.66
CA SER A 73 -4.21 15.37 36.22
C SER A 73 -5.54 14.63 36.50
N PRO A 74 -6.23 14.89 37.62
CA PRO A 74 -7.53 14.28 37.92
C PRO A 74 -8.61 14.52 36.85
N LYS A 75 -8.44 15.53 36.00
CA LYS A 75 -9.34 15.88 34.90
C LYS A 75 -9.00 15.20 33.58
N ALA A 76 -7.87 14.48 33.49
CA ALA A 76 -7.48 13.78 32.27
C ALA A 76 -8.27 12.47 32.10
N PRO A 77 -8.53 12.05 30.85
CA PRO A 77 -9.16 10.76 30.59
C PRO A 77 -8.27 9.63 31.14
N PRO A 78 -8.88 8.51 31.60
CA PRO A 78 -8.10 7.39 32.13
C PRO A 78 -7.04 6.91 31.11
N LEU A 79 -5.80 6.78 31.57
CA LEU A 79 -4.66 6.36 30.73
C LEU A 79 -4.88 5.03 30.00
N ILE A 80 -5.72 4.17 30.59
CA ILE A 80 -6.06 2.87 29.99
C ILE A 80 -6.73 3.04 28.60
N PHE A 81 -7.59 4.05 28.44
CA PHE A 81 -8.19 4.34 27.13
C PHE A 81 -7.17 4.79 26.11
N LEU A 82 -6.20 5.58 26.54
CA LEU A 82 -5.10 6.02 25.68
C LEU A 82 -4.24 4.83 25.25
N GLY A 83 -3.88 3.94 26.18
CA GLY A 83 -3.12 2.74 25.87
C GLY A 83 -3.86 1.80 24.90
N ILE A 84 -5.15 1.58 25.13
CA ILE A 84 -6.00 0.78 24.21
C ILE A 84 -6.07 1.45 22.83
N PHE A 85 -6.20 2.77 22.77
CA PHE A 85 -6.20 3.51 21.51
C PHE A 85 -4.91 3.31 20.71
N TYR A 86 -3.72 3.34 21.37
CA TYR A 86 -2.45 3.04 20.71
C TYR A 86 -2.41 1.61 20.17
N ILE A 87 -2.89 0.63 20.93
CA ILE A 87 -2.93 -0.77 20.50
C ILE A 87 -3.87 -0.93 19.29
N LEU A 88 -5.06 -0.32 19.30
CA LEU A 88 -5.97 -0.35 18.15
C LEU A 88 -5.35 0.33 16.92
N THR A 89 -4.68 1.47 17.12
CA THR A 89 -3.99 2.19 16.05
C THR A 89 -2.87 1.36 15.43
N SER A 90 -2.20 0.49 16.20
CA SER A 90 -1.13 -0.38 15.69
C SER A 90 -1.63 -1.32 14.58
N VAL A 91 -2.89 -1.76 14.63
CA VAL A 91 -3.50 -2.60 13.59
C VAL A 91 -3.57 -1.87 12.26
N LEU A 92 -3.79 -0.54 12.26
CA LEU A 92 -3.81 0.29 11.05
C LEU A 92 -2.45 0.32 10.35
N TYR A 93 -1.34 0.20 11.09
CA TYR A 93 0.01 0.11 10.52
C TYR A 93 0.35 -1.33 10.10
N LEU A 94 -0.17 -2.32 10.82
CA LEU A 94 0.11 -3.73 10.55
C LEU A 94 -0.46 -4.19 9.20
N ILE A 95 -1.71 -3.86 8.91
CA ILE A 95 -2.41 -4.30 7.69
C ILE A 95 -1.66 -3.89 6.41
N PRO A 96 -1.34 -2.61 6.17
CA PRO A 96 -0.60 -2.20 4.97
C PRO A 96 0.81 -2.80 4.91
N SER A 97 1.47 -3.00 6.07
CA SER A 97 2.80 -3.59 6.14
C SER A 97 2.81 -5.04 5.64
N ILE A 98 1.77 -5.83 5.98
CA ILE A 98 1.60 -7.19 5.49
C ILE A 98 1.39 -7.20 3.97
N TRP A 99 0.54 -6.33 3.43
CA TRP A 99 0.31 -6.27 1.98
C TRP A 99 1.55 -5.82 1.21
N LEU A 100 2.30 -4.85 1.71
CA LEU A 100 3.57 -4.43 1.11
C LEU A 100 4.61 -5.55 1.13
N SER A 101 4.69 -6.33 2.21
CA SER A 101 5.57 -7.49 2.31
C SER A 101 5.20 -8.56 1.28
N LYS A 102 3.91 -8.90 1.17
CA LYS A 102 3.40 -9.84 0.17
C LYS A 102 3.63 -9.35 -1.26
N TYR A 103 3.40 -8.07 -1.53
CA TYR A 103 3.69 -7.44 -2.81
C TYR A 103 5.17 -7.58 -3.19
N SER A 104 6.08 -7.19 -2.28
CA SER A 104 7.53 -7.30 -2.49
C SER A 104 7.98 -8.75 -2.75
N SER A 105 7.39 -9.72 -2.04
CA SER A 105 7.68 -11.14 -2.23
C SER A 105 7.16 -11.67 -3.57
N ALA A 106 5.95 -11.29 -3.98
CA ALA A 106 5.39 -11.67 -5.27
C ALA A 106 6.21 -11.10 -6.44
N ILE A 107 6.66 -9.85 -6.37
CA ILE A 107 7.61 -9.28 -7.35
C ILE A 107 8.92 -10.06 -7.37
N ALA A 108 9.47 -10.42 -6.20
CA ALA A 108 10.71 -11.19 -6.14
C ALA A 108 10.58 -12.55 -6.83
N SER A 109 9.44 -13.22 -6.66
CA SER A 109 9.14 -14.50 -7.31
C SER A 109 8.96 -14.34 -8.82
N PHE A 110 8.23 -13.30 -9.25
CA PHE A 110 8.10 -12.97 -10.67
C PHE A 110 9.45 -12.72 -11.34
N LEU A 111 10.31 -11.91 -10.72
CA LEU A 111 11.64 -11.59 -11.28
C LEU A 111 12.59 -12.81 -11.37
N LYS A 112 12.34 -13.85 -10.55
CA LYS A 112 13.13 -15.09 -10.58
C LYS A 112 12.60 -16.14 -11.57
N ALA A 113 11.28 -16.34 -11.59
CA ALA A 113 10.65 -17.43 -12.33
C ALA A 113 10.00 -16.99 -13.64
N GLY A 114 9.77 -15.67 -13.85
CA GLY A 114 9.03 -15.16 -15.01
C GLY A 114 7.55 -15.51 -15.01
N ASP A 115 7.02 -16.01 -13.87
CA ASP A 115 5.64 -16.49 -13.75
C ASP A 115 4.64 -15.32 -13.70
N SER A 116 3.81 -15.23 -14.74
CA SER A 116 2.77 -14.19 -14.87
C SER A 116 1.73 -14.22 -13.74
N VAL A 117 1.49 -15.38 -13.11
CA VAL A 117 0.59 -15.52 -11.96
C VAL A 117 1.12 -14.72 -10.78
N GLN A 118 2.44 -14.73 -10.56
CA GLN A 118 3.08 -13.95 -9.49
C GLN A 118 2.97 -12.43 -9.73
N LEU A 119 3.03 -12.00 -10.98
CA LEU A 119 2.78 -10.61 -11.35
C LEU A 119 1.33 -10.22 -11.04
N GLY A 120 0.37 -11.08 -11.40
CA GLY A 120 -1.05 -10.88 -11.07
C GLY A 120 -1.28 -10.76 -9.56
N ASN A 121 -0.66 -11.62 -8.76
CA ASN A 121 -0.71 -11.56 -7.29
C ASN A 121 -0.11 -10.26 -6.75
N ALA A 122 1.02 -9.80 -7.29
CA ALA A 122 1.62 -8.52 -6.92
C ALA A 122 0.63 -7.36 -7.15
N MET A 123 0.00 -7.30 -8.33
CA MET A 123 -0.98 -6.26 -8.64
C MET A 123 -2.21 -6.33 -7.73
N ALA A 124 -2.65 -7.53 -7.32
CA ALA A 124 -3.76 -7.70 -6.39
C ALA A 124 -3.42 -7.15 -4.99
N TYR A 125 -2.20 -7.40 -4.48
CA TYR A 125 -1.76 -6.83 -3.20
C TYR A 125 -1.61 -5.31 -3.27
N GLN A 126 -1.09 -4.77 -4.36
CA GLN A 126 -0.99 -3.33 -4.58
C GLN A 126 -2.37 -2.67 -4.63
N LYS A 127 -3.34 -3.27 -5.34
CA LYS A 127 -4.73 -2.81 -5.36
C LYS A 127 -5.34 -2.76 -3.96
N SER A 128 -5.14 -3.82 -3.16
CA SER A 128 -5.66 -3.91 -1.80
C SER A 128 -5.03 -2.85 -0.88
N PHE A 129 -3.74 -2.62 -1.01
CA PHE A 129 -3.02 -1.56 -0.30
C PHE A 129 -3.59 -0.17 -0.61
N TRP A 130 -3.73 0.19 -1.89
CA TRP A 130 -4.26 1.50 -2.29
C TRP A 130 -5.73 1.68 -1.89
N LYS A 131 -6.54 0.62 -1.96
CA LYS A 131 -7.93 0.66 -1.49
C LYS A 131 -7.99 0.98 0.00
N PHE A 132 -7.17 0.33 0.81
CA PHE A 132 -7.11 0.57 2.25
C PHE A 132 -6.62 1.98 2.58
N VAL A 133 -5.53 2.43 1.96
CA VAL A 133 -4.99 3.79 2.13
C VAL A 133 -6.02 4.84 1.73
N GLY A 134 -6.71 4.64 0.61
CA GLY A 134 -7.77 5.54 0.15
C GLY A 134 -8.92 5.67 1.15
N ILE A 135 -9.39 4.55 1.71
CA ILE A 135 -10.43 4.56 2.76
C ILE A 135 -9.93 5.30 4.01
N LEU A 136 -8.68 5.02 4.43
CA LEU A 136 -8.10 5.65 5.62
C LEU A 136 -7.96 7.16 5.45
N VAL A 137 -7.54 7.63 4.28
CA VAL A 137 -7.47 9.06 3.95
C VAL A 137 -8.86 9.70 3.99
N LEU A 138 -9.87 9.07 3.39
CA LEU A 138 -11.25 9.59 3.43
C LEU A 138 -11.77 9.72 4.87
N VAL A 139 -11.56 8.69 5.68
CA VAL A 139 -11.94 8.72 7.09
C VAL A 139 -11.20 9.83 7.85
N SER A 140 -9.89 10.00 7.58
CA SER A 140 -9.09 11.06 8.20
C SER A 140 -9.59 12.46 7.84
N ILE A 141 -9.99 12.68 6.59
CA ILE A 141 -10.58 13.95 6.14
C ILE A 141 -11.89 14.23 6.87
N VAL A 142 -12.77 13.25 7.00
CA VAL A 142 -14.03 13.40 7.74
C VAL A 142 -13.75 13.78 9.19
N PHE A 143 -12.83 13.08 9.87
CA PHE A 143 -12.45 13.41 11.25
C PHE A 143 -11.81 14.80 11.37
N ALA A 144 -10.99 15.22 10.41
CA ALA A 144 -10.41 16.55 10.39
C ALA A 144 -11.49 17.64 10.28
N ILE A 145 -12.47 17.47 9.39
CA ILE A 145 -13.59 18.40 9.25
C ILE A 145 -14.41 18.47 10.54
N LEU A 146 -14.77 17.32 11.12
CA LEU A 146 -15.50 17.27 12.39
C LEU A 146 -14.71 17.92 13.53
N GLY A 147 -13.38 17.72 13.58
CA GLY A 147 -12.49 18.35 14.54
C GLY A 147 -12.47 19.87 14.41
N ILE A 148 -12.41 20.40 13.20
CA ILE A 148 -12.47 21.85 12.94
C ILE A 148 -13.82 22.41 13.38
N ILE A 149 -14.91 21.76 13.03
CA ILE A 149 -16.28 22.18 13.44
C ILE A 149 -16.38 22.18 14.97
N ALA A 150 -15.92 21.13 15.64
CA ALA A 150 -15.93 21.04 17.10
C ALA A 150 -15.06 22.13 17.74
N ALA A 151 -13.87 22.40 17.19
CA ALA A 151 -12.98 23.44 17.69
C ALA A 151 -13.58 24.87 17.61
N ILE A 152 -14.46 25.11 16.66
CA ILE A 152 -15.17 26.39 16.53
C ILE A 152 -16.42 26.42 17.44
N LEU A 153 -17.23 25.36 17.42
CA LEU A 153 -18.50 25.33 18.14
C LEU A 153 -18.35 25.27 19.66
N ILE A 154 -17.37 24.50 20.18
CA ILE A 154 -17.20 24.33 21.62
C ILE A 154 -16.92 25.66 22.33
N PRO A 155 -15.90 26.49 21.94
CA PRO A 155 -15.65 27.74 22.61
C PRO A 155 -16.79 28.76 22.44
N THR A 156 -17.45 28.81 21.26
CA THR A 156 -18.60 29.70 21.06
C THR A 156 -19.76 29.34 21.98
N PHE A 157 -20.04 28.06 22.14
CA PHE A 157 -21.12 27.59 23.02
C PHE A 157 -20.83 27.87 24.52
N LEU A 158 -19.54 27.73 24.91
CA LEU A 158 -19.12 28.06 26.27
C LEU A 158 -19.19 29.56 26.56
N ALA A 159 -18.89 30.40 25.57
CA ALA A 159 -18.98 31.86 25.70
C ALA A 159 -20.45 32.36 25.82
N PHE A 160 -21.41 31.64 25.28
CA PHE A 160 -22.84 32.00 25.43
C PHE A 160 -23.46 31.52 26.76
N ARG A 161 -22.74 30.68 27.52
CA ARG A 161 -23.26 30.12 28.79
C ARG A 161 -22.68 30.80 30.05
N GLY A 162 -21.67 31.64 29.90
CA GLY A 162 -21.02 32.43 30.98
C GLY A 162 -21.48 33.88 30.94
#